data_35f4c141d103aac10155852e67b9e633
#
_entry.id   35f4c141d103aac10155852e67b9e633
#
_cell.length_a   1.000
_cell.length_b   1.000
_cell.length_c   1.000
_cell.angle_alpha   90.00
_cell.angle_beta   90.00
_cell.angle_gamma   90.00
#
_symmetry.space_group_name_H-M   'P 1'
#
loop_
_entity.id
_entity.type
_entity.pdbx_description
1 polymer ?
#
loop_
_entity_poly.entity_id
_entity_poly.type
_entity_poly.pdbx_seq_one_letter_code
_entity_poly.pdbx_strand_id
1 'polypeptide(L)'
;MKKYVCLLLLLTTFLFSCFCEVVLTVDSAVEMALENNRSLKMQGISFMDKERSAKNRWNVFLPDITASAGVSRGNEILKNSPEAHWGGQLNGSISLTLGTDIPHKMKRIKEEYAAGNIDYEVAQRNLEVTVRQSFYELLFIKKDMELVQSNLETNKKRYDQTEARYKGGLVPELDVLNSWLAWSKLVPTYDTLSTNYQRKLDQLKITLGVPASEEVVLQGDVETMIPKELDLSSIPEEYETPELRKLKASLLVAESSRKELRGSSLMPELSLGWNINPAWDDLSQSDQYSDRGKLSATILWHLDNLIPNSSGNLKIKQLEDNAAKLRLQIAEEEEDSISRVENLVHQIQNQQASVKTLEMTRDVAEKTLALTEEAYKFGTKDMLDVSDAQQTVRNAEMDILAKEYDIYCSILELEYTLNLAFGTLGR
;
A
#
# COMPACT_ATOMS: atom_id res chain seq x y z
N MET A 1 -37.66 -40.71 18.83
CA MET A 1 -37.80 -39.36 19.29
C MET A 1 -36.51 -38.76 19.92
N LYS A 2 -35.72 -39.50 20.72
CA LYS A 2 -34.48 -38.93 21.35
C LYS A 2 -33.35 -38.53 20.36
N LYS A 3 -33.27 -39.15 19.18
CA LYS A 3 -32.23 -38.82 18.18
C LYS A 3 -32.48 -37.50 17.41
N TYR A 4 -33.73 -37.09 17.26
CA TYR A 4 -34.10 -35.84 16.59
C TYR A 4 -34.01 -34.62 17.48
N VAL A 5 -34.16 -34.80 18.84
CA VAL A 5 -33.99 -33.74 19.83
C VAL A 5 -32.51 -33.33 19.94
N CYS A 6 -31.55 -34.25 19.87
CA CYS A 6 -30.14 -33.95 19.86
C CYS A 6 -29.72 -33.22 18.57
N LEU A 7 -30.30 -33.55 17.41
CA LEU A 7 -29.99 -32.89 16.14
C LEU A 7 -30.56 -31.47 16.12
N LEU A 8 -31.74 -31.23 16.73
CA LEU A 8 -32.34 -29.90 16.86
C LEU A 8 -31.57 -29.01 17.85
N LEU A 9 -31.03 -29.58 18.93
CA LEU A 9 -30.16 -28.86 19.89
C LEU A 9 -28.79 -28.52 19.29
N LEU A 10 -28.22 -29.34 18.39
CA LEU A 10 -27.00 -29.03 17.69
C LEU A 10 -27.20 -27.98 16.59
N LEU A 11 -28.40 -27.88 16.01
CA LEU A 11 -28.72 -26.86 15.00
C LEU A 11 -28.98 -25.48 15.62
N THR A 12 -29.44 -25.42 16.90
CA THR A 12 -29.66 -24.15 17.60
C THR A 12 -28.41 -23.53 18.19
N THR A 13 -27.34 -24.30 18.39
CA THR A 13 -26.03 -23.76 18.85
C THR A 13 -25.20 -23.13 17.74
N PHE A 14 -25.56 -23.31 16.47
CA PHE A 14 -24.84 -22.74 15.33
C PHE A 14 -25.35 -21.38 14.86
N LEU A 15 -26.43 -20.85 15.48
CA LEU A 15 -27.05 -19.56 15.10
C LEU A 15 -26.78 -18.40 16.07
N PHE A 16 -25.95 -18.58 17.08
CA PHE A 16 -25.33 -17.46 17.77
C PHE A 16 -24.08 -17.04 16.98
N SER A 17 -24.28 -16.38 15.84
CA SER A 17 -23.30 -15.41 15.33
C SER A 17 -23.15 -14.38 16.44
N CYS A 18 -22.16 -14.56 17.29
CA CYS A 18 -21.72 -13.55 18.23
C CYS A 18 -21.31 -12.35 17.34
N PHE A 19 -22.14 -11.32 17.24
CA PHE A 19 -21.74 -10.01 16.78
C PHE A 19 -20.71 -9.55 17.81
N CYS A 20 -19.46 -9.93 17.61
CA CYS A 20 -18.34 -9.47 18.40
C CYS A 20 -18.02 -8.08 17.84
N GLU A 21 -18.45 -7.05 18.54
CA GLU A 21 -18.03 -5.68 18.27
C GLU A 21 -16.50 -5.65 18.41
N VAL A 22 -15.81 -5.45 17.29
CA VAL A 22 -14.34 -5.41 17.28
C VAL A 22 -13.92 -4.00 17.69
N VAL A 23 -13.52 -3.85 18.96
CA VAL A 23 -12.94 -2.61 19.45
C VAL A 23 -11.49 -2.52 18.96
N LEU A 24 -11.20 -1.54 18.12
CA LEU A 24 -9.89 -1.33 17.53
C LEU A 24 -9.19 -0.13 18.17
N THR A 25 -7.97 -0.38 18.65
CA THR A 25 -6.96 0.66 18.89
C THR A 25 -6.12 0.83 17.62
N VAL A 26 -5.34 1.92 17.53
CA VAL A 26 -4.49 2.16 16.35
C VAL A 26 -3.49 1.01 16.14
N ASP A 27 -2.88 0.50 17.19
CA ASP A 27 -1.88 -0.55 17.08
C ASP A 27 -2.51 -1.89 16.70
N SER A 28 -3.68 -2.24 17.27
CA SER A 28 -4.42 -3.44 16.85
C SER A 28 -4.93 -3.35 15.40
N ALA A 29 -5.27 -2.15 14.92
CA ALA A 29 -5.63 -1.92 13.54
C ALA A 29 -4.43 -2.13 12.59
N VAL A 30 -3.24 -1.66 12.99
CA VAL A 30 -2.00 -1.89 12.24
C VAL A 30 -1.67 -3.37 12.17
N GLU A 31 -1.68 -4.09 13.29
CA GLU A 31 -1.43 -5.54 13.31
C GLU A 31 -2.41 -6.29 12.40
N MET A 32 -3.70 -5.98 12.51
CA MET A 32 -4.74 -6.59 11.67
C MET A 32 -4.51 -6.31 10.18
N ALA A 33 -4.10 -5.08 9.82
CA ALA A 33 -3.79 -4.72 8.44
C ALA A 33 -2.56 -5.49 7.93
N LEU A 34 -1.49 -5.57 8.71
CA LEU A 34 -0.28 -6.30 8.34
C LEU A 34 -0.56 -7.79 8.10
N GLU A 35 -1.47 -8.38 8.89
CA GLU A 35 -1.86 -9.78 8.72
C GLU A 35 -2.84 -10.01 7.58
N ASN A 36 -3.81 -9.10 7.36
CA ASN A 36 -4.98 -9.37 6.52
C ASN A 36 -5.05 -8.58 5.23
N ASN A 37 -4.27 -7.50 5.08
CA ASN A 37 -4.31 -6.67 3.88
C ASN A 37 -3.99 -7.48 2.62
N ARG A 38 -4.91 -7.45 1.64
CA ARG A 38 -4.78 -8.25 0.41
C ARG A 38 -3.63 -7.79 -0.47
N SER A 39 -3.38 -6.47 -0.53
CA SER A 39 -2.28 -5.91 -1.32
C SER A 39 -0.93 -6.33 -0.75
N LEU A 40 -0.77 -6.27 0.57
CA LEU A 40 0.45 -6.73 1.25
C LEU A 40 0.65 -8.24 1.08
N LYS A 41 -0.42 -9.04 1.16
CA LYS A 41 -0.35 -10.50 0.88
C LYS A 41 0.10 -10.79 -0.55
N MET A 42 -0.38 -10.04 -1.55
CA MET A 42 0.10 -10.19 -2.94
C MET A 42 1.59 -9.86 -3.07
N GLN A 43 2.05 -8.80 -2.41
CA GLN A 43 3.49 -8.48 -2.38
C GLN A 43 4.31 -9.55 -1.63
N GLY A 44 3.76 -10.08 -0.53
CA GLY A 44 4.36 -11.21 0.20
C GLY A 44 4.52 -12.46 -0.67
N ILE A 45 3.55 -12.79 -1.51
CA ILE A 45 3.66 -13.90 -2.48
C ILE A 45 4.78 -13.62 -3.49
N SER A 46 4.88 -12.41 -4.01
CA SER A 46 5.95 -12.01 -4.92
C SER A 46 7.33 -12.05 -4.25
N PHE A 47 7.42 -11.68 -2.99
CA PHE A 47 8.64 -11.79 -2.19
C PHE A 47 9.03 -13.26 -1.95
N MET A 48 8.06 -14.13 -1.59
CA MET A 48 8.29 -15.57 -1.42
C MET A 48 8.78 -16.24 -2.72
N ASP A 49 8.39 -15.75 -3.89
CA ASP A 49 8.88 -16.22 -5.18
C ASP A 49 10.36 -15.87 -5.38
N LYS A 50 10.75 -14.63 -5.07
CA LYS A 50 12.16 -14.21 -5.08
C LYS A 50 12.98 -15.00 -4.06
N GLU A 51 12.42 -15.27 -2.87
CA GLU A 51 13.06 -16.10 -1.83
C GLU A 51 13.30 -17.53 -2.31
N ARG A 52 12.28 -18.15 -2.93
CA ARG A 52 12.42 -19.49 -3.53
C ARG A 52 13.51 -19.53 -4.59
N SER A 53 13.54 -18.52 -5.45
CA SER A 53 14.57 -18.39 -6.47
C SER A 53 15.97 -18.25 -5.86
N ALA A 54 16.11 -17.46 -4.80
CA ALA A 54 17.40 -17.28 -4.10
C ALA A 54 17.86 -18.55 -3.36
N LYS A 55 16.94 -19.27 -2.69
CA LYS A 55 17.23 -20.56 -2.05
C LYS A 55 17.66 -21.61 -3.06
N ASN A 56 17.03 -21.61 -4.23
CA ASN A 56 17.30 -22.59 -5.30
C ASN A 56 18.22 -22.04 -6.41
N ARG A 57 19.05 -21.02 -6.14
CA ARG A 57 19.94 -20.42 -7.13
C ARG A 57 20.92 -21.40 -7.79
N TRP A 58 21.15 -22.54 -7.15
CA TRP A 58 21.95 -23.65 -7.71
C TRP A 58 21.28 -24.36 -8.88
N ASN A 59 19.98 -24.11 -9.11
CA ASN A 59 19.25 -24.66 -10.27
C ASN A 59 19.88 -24.24 -11.61
N VAL A 60 20.71 -23.20 -11.63
CA VAL A 60 21.47 -22.80 -12.82
C VAL A 60 22.46 -23.88 -13.30
N PHE A 61 22.78 -24.85 -12.45
CA PHE A 61 23.61 -26.02 -12.77
C PHE A 61 22.79 -27.29 -13.06
N LEU A 62 21.46 -27.22 -12.99
CA LEU A 62 20.63 -28.36 -13.35
C LEU A 62 20.60 -28.49 -14.88
N PRO A 63 20.74 -29.73 -15.40
CA PRO A 63 20.58 -29.96 -16.83
C PRO A 63 19.11 -29.78 -17.25
N ASP A 64 18.92 -29.26 -18.44
CA ASP A 64 17.63 -29.28 -19.12
C ASP A 64 17.36 -30.71 -19.63
N ILE A 65 16.25 -31.29 -19.21
CA ILE A 65 15.83 -32.63 -19.62
C ILE A 65 14.54 -32.49 -20.42
N THR A 66 14.59 -32.89 -21.69
CA THR A 66 13.40 -32.85 -22.56
C THR A 66 13.11 -34.22 -23.14
N ALA A 67 11.84 -34.53 -23.31
CA ALA A 67 11.37 -35.68 -24.03
C ALA A 67 10.27 -35.26 -24.99
N SER A 68 10.35 -35.67 -26.24
CA SER A 68 9.31 -35.44 -27.23
C SER A 68 9.03 -36.68 -28.06
N ALA A 69 7.79 -36.85 -28.48
CA ALA A 69 7.36 -37.88 -29.41
C ALA A 69 6.66 -37.21 -30.59
N GLY A 70 6.98 -37.68 -31.78
CA GLY A 70 6.38 -37.16 -33.00
C GLY A 70 5.97 -38.29 -33.94
N VAL A 71 4.85 -38.11 -34.61
CA VAL A 71 4.40 -38.96 -35.70
C VAL A 71 4.23 -38.09 -36.92
N SER A 72 4.81 -38.51 -38.04
CA SER A 72 4.75 -37.77 -39.28
C SER A 72 4.42 -38.69 -40.44
N ARG A 73 3.72 -38.16 -41.44
CA ARG A 73 3.49 -38.83 -42.69
C ARG A 73 4.11 -38.01 -43.81
N GLY A 74 5.14 -38.57 -44.45
CA GLY A 74 5.80 -37.92 -45.57
C GLY A 74 4.90 -37.94 -46.79
N ASN A 75 4.70 -36.78 -47.48
CA ASN A 75 4.10 -36.71 -48.80
C ASN A 75 5.19 -36.27 -49.77
N GLU A 76 5.68 -37.22 -50.57
CA GLU A 76 6.59 -36.89 -51.71
C GLU A 76 5.75 -36.38 -52.88
N ILE A 77 5.55 -35.04 -52.96
CA ILE A 77 4.75 -34.37 -53.95
C ILE A 77 5.38 -34.48 -55.37
N LEU A 78 6.70 -34.68 -55.43
CA LEU A 78 7.48 -34.64 -56.70
C LEU A 78 7.95 -36.02 -57.20
N LYS A 79 7.75 -37.07 -56.44
CA LYS A 79 7.97 -38.45 -56.88
C LYS A 79 6.63 -39.22 -56.88
N ASN A 80 6.36 -39.92 -57.93
CA ASN A 80 5.23 -40.82 -58.07
C ASN A 80 5.44 -42.11 -57.22
N SER A 81 5.57 -41.94 -55.89
CA SER A 81 5.72 -43.00 -54.94
C SER A 81 4.38 -43.27 -54.22
N PRO A 82 3.76 -44.40 -54.46
CA PRO A 82 2.43 -44.67 -53.92
C PRO A 82 2.37 -45.04 -52.43
N GLU A 83 3.50 -45.08 -51.73
CA GLU A 83 3.54 -45.58 -50.36
C GLU A 83 4.02 -44.48 -49.40
N ALA A 84 3.11 -43.64 -48.96
CA ALA A 84 3.35 -42.73 -47.81
C ALA A 84 3.15 -43.50 -46.52
N HIS A 85 4.22 -43.84 -45.83
CA HIS A 85 4.19 -44.53 -44.53
C HIS A 85 4.11 -43.50 -43.40
N TRP A 86 3.54 -43.91 -42.27
CA TRP A 86 3.60 -43.15 -41.04
C TRP A 86 4.96 -43.46 -40.36
N GLY A 87 5.77 -42.44 -40.24
CA GLY A 87 6.98 -42.45 -39.45
C GLY A 87 6.76 -41.98 -38.02
N GLY A 88 7.55 -42.51 -37.10
CA GLY A 88 7.54 -42.15 -35.70
C GLY A 88 8.93 -41.74 -35.24
N GLN A 89 9.01 -40.77 -34.31
CA GLN A 89 10.27 -40.45 -33.64
C GLN A 89 10.07 -40.16 -32.15
N LEU A 90 11.00 -40.62 -31.36
CA LEU A 90 11.14 -40.27 -29.96
C LEU A 90 12.44 -39.49 -29.80
N ASN A 91 12.39 -38.34 -29.12
CA ASN A 91 13.60 -37.61 -28.77
C ASN A 91 13.66 -37.45 -27.27
N GLY A 92 14.76 -37.88 -26.67
CA GLY A 92 15.13 -37.59 -25.31
C GLY A 92 16.44 -36.81 -25.31
N SER A 93 16.50 -35.66 -24.63
CA SER A 93 17.74 -34.91 -24.51
C SER A 93 18.00 -34.44 -23.09
N ILE A 94 19.26 -34.49 -22.70
CA ILE A 94 19.79 -33.89 -21.49
C ILE A 94 20.87 -32.91 -21.92
N SER A 95 20.75 -31.65 -21.56
CA SER A 95 21.74 -30.62 -21.88
C SER A 95 22.10 -29.79 -20.66
N LEU A 96 23.39 -29.51 -20.50
CA LEU A 96 23.93 -28.65 -19.46
C LEU A 96 24.82 -27.58 -20.12
N THR A 97 24.45 -26.33 -19.93
CA THR A 97 25.22 -25.19 -20.44
C THR A 97 25.97 -24.51 -19.29
N LEU A 98 27.28 -24.38 -19.45
CA LEU A 98 28.20 -23.76 -18.48
C LEU A 98 28.82 -22.53 -19.11
N GLY A 99 28.49 -21.36 -18.60
CA GLY A 99 28.97 -20.07 -19.06
C GLY A 99 29.64 -19.25 -17.95
N THR A 100 30.33 -18.21 -18.32
CA THR A 100 30.96 -17.25 -17.38
C THR A 100 29.92 -16.30 -16.75
N ASP A 101 28.70 -16.32 -17.24
CA ASP A 101 27.55 -15.59 -16.72
C ASP A 101 27.00 -16.19 -15.42
N ILE A 102 27.17 -17.53 -15.20
CA ILE A 102 26.59 -18.26 -14.07
C ILE A 102 26.86 -17.62 -12.70
N PRO A 103 28.12 -17.24 -12.34
CA PRO A 103 28.38 -16.58 -11.06
C PRO A 103 27.63 -15.24 -10.93
N HIS A 104 27.50 -14.50 -12.03
CA HIS A 104 26.79 -13.23 -12.08
C HIS A 104 25.28 -13.40 -11.98
N LYS A 105 24.74 -14.43 -12.62
CA LYS A 105 23.33 -14.86 -12.50
C LYS A 105 22.97 -15.23 -11.06
N MET A 106 23.81 -16.04 -10.42
CA MET A 106 23.62 -16.37 -9.00
C MET A 106 23.69 -15.15 -8.10
N LYS A 107 24.58 -14.20 -8.38
CA LYS A 107 24.69 -12.94 -7.66
C LYS A 107 23.44 -12.09 -7.90
N ARG A 108 22.97 -11.93 -9.13
CA ARG A 108 21.75 -11.19 -9.45
C ARG A 108 20.54 -11.73 -8.70
N ILE A 109 20.34 -13.05 -8.68
CA ILE A 109 19.24 -13.69 -7.94
C ILE A 109 19.29 -13.35 -6.43
N LYS A 110 20.52 -13.29 -5.87
CA LYS A 110 20.71 -12.89 -4.47
C LYS A 110 20.36 -11.40 -4.25
N GLU A 111 20.79 -10.52 -5.15
CA GLU A 111 20.49 -9.08 -5.06
C GLU A 111 18.99 -8.81 -5.29
N GLU A 112 18.33 -9.55 -6.19
CA GLU A 112 16.88 -9.48 -6.41
C GLU A 112 16.08 -9.89 -5.15
N TYR A 113 16.57 -10.89 -4.43
CA TYR A 113 15.98 -11.27 -3.14
C TYR A 113 16.17 -10.15 -2.10
N ALA A 114 17.38 -9.60 -1.99
CA ALA A 114 17.66 -8.48 -1.06
C ALA A 114 16.80 -7.24 -1.38
N ALA A 115 16.70 -6.88 -2.67
CA ALA A 115 15.82 -5.81 -3.13
C ALA A 115 14.34 -6.11 -2.83
N GLY A 116 13.90 -7.35 -3.04
CA GLY A 116 12.55 -7.79 -2.71
C GLY A 116 12.21 -7.70 -1.23
N ASN A 117 13.18 -7.96 -0.36
CA ASN A 117 13.02 -7.79 1.08
C ASN A 117 12.79 -6.32 1.45
N ILE A 118 13.61 -5.42 0.89
CA ILE A 118 13.45 -3.96 1.08
C ILE A 118 12.09 -3.49 0.56
N ASP A 119 11.68 -3.93 -0.64
CA ASP A 119 10.37 -3.60 -1.20
C ASP A 119 9.22 -4.02 -0.29
N TYR A 120 9.32 -5.20 0.32
CA TYR A 120 8.31 -5.73 1.24
C TYR A 120 8.28 -4.95 2.57
N GLU A 121 9.44 -4.64 3.14
CA GLU A 121 9.56 -3.80 4.34
C GLU A 121 8.94 -2.40 4.11
N VAL A 122 9.28 -1.77 2.97
CA VAL A 122 8.72 -0.46 2.60
C VAL A 122 7.20 -0.54 2.43
N ALA A 123 6.70 -1.62 1.83
CA ALA A 123 5.25 -1.82 1.68
C ALA A 123 4.54 -1.99 3.03
N GLN A 124 5.14 -2.69 3.99
CA GLN A 124 4.61 -2.81 5.35
C GLN A 124 4.56 -1.43 6.03
N ARG A 125 5.62 -0.65 5.94
CA ARG A 125 5.67 0.70 6.52
C ARG A 125 4.66 1.66 5.90
N ASN A 126 4.52 1.64 4.57
CA ASN A 126 3.51 2.42 3.85
C ASN A 126 2.09 2.05 4.27
N LEU A 127 1.83 0.75 4.46
CA LEU A 127 0.53 0.29 4.96
C LEU A 127 0.28 0.79 6.38
N GLU A 128 1.29 0.74 7.25
CA GLU A 128 1.19 1.24 8.62
C GLU A 128 0.87 2.75 8.66
N VAL A 129 1.58 3.58 7.88
CA VAL A 129 1.26 5.02 7.73
C VAL A 129 -0.19 5.21 7.28
N THR A 130 -0.61 4.49 6.25
CA THR A 130 -1.96 4.59 5.69
C THR A 130 -3.03 4.23 6.72
N VAL A 131 -2.81 3.17 7.50
CA VAL A 131 -3.74 2.74 8.54
C VAL A 131 -3.79 3.76 9.68
N ARG A 132 -2.64 4.24 10.16
CA ARG A 132 -2.57 5.26 11.22
C ARG A 132 -3.28 6.54 10.78
N GLN A 133 -2.98 7.06 9.59
CA GLN A 133 -3.66 8.26 9.05
C GLN A 133 -5.17 8.06 8.92
N SER A 134 -5.63 6.94 8.35
CA SER A 134 -7.06 6.66 8.18
C SER A 134 -7.78 6.48 9.52
N PHE A 135 -7.12 5.85 10.50
CA PHE A 135 -7.67 5.66 11.85
C PHE A 135 -7.87 7.00 12.55
N TYR A 136 -6.88 7.88 12.51
CA TYR A 136 -6.98 9.21 13.12
C TYR A 136 -7.96 10.11 12.38
N GLU A 137 -7.97 10.07 11.04
CA GLU A 137 -8.98 10.80 10.26
C GLU A 137 -10.41 10.46 10.73
N LEU A 138 -10.68 9.19 10.99
CA LEU A 138 -11.97 8.75 11.51
C LEU A 138 -12.25 9.24 12.92
N LEU A 139 -11.24 9.27 13.80
CA LEU A 139 -11.41 9.84 15.15
C LEU A 139 -11.71 11.35 15.10
N PHE A 140 -11.04 12.10 14.20
CA PHE A 140 -11.31 13.52 13.97
C PHE A 140 -12.74 13.75 13.44
N ILE A 141 -13.18 12.99 12.43
CA ILE A 141 -14.55 13.08 11.92
C ILE A 141 -15.56 12.76 13.01
N LYS A 142 -15.28 11.76 13.86
CA LYS A 142 -16.15 11.41 14.99
C LYS A 142 -16.25 12.56 15.99
N LYS A 143 -15.13 13.20 16.33
CA LYS A 143 -15.11 14.37 17.22
C LYS A 143 -15.89 15.54 16.64
N ASP A 144 -15.73 15.81 15.33
CA ASP A 144 -16.51 16.83 14.63
C ASP A 144 -18.01 16.51 14.66
N MET A 145 -18.38 15.25 14.41
CA MET A 145 -19.80 14.83 14.53
C MET A 145 -20.36 15.08 15.95
N GLU A 146 -19.59 14.79 17.00
CA GLU A 146 -19.97 15.05 18.39
C GLU A 146 -20.18 16.55 18.64
N LEU A 147 -19.30 17.41 18.11
CA LEU A 147 -19.44 18.87 18.21
C LEU A 147 -20.69 19.37 17.47
N VAL A 148 -20.91 18.91 16.24
CA VAL A 148 -22.10 19.29 15.45
C VAL A 148 -23.38 18.78 16.12
N GLN A 149 -23.39 17.57 16.67
CA GLN A 149 -24.53 17.03 17.41
C GLN A 149 -24.86 17.85 18.67
N SER A 150 -23.86 18.19 19.47
CA SER A 150 -24.03 19.07 20.65
C SER A 150 -24.61 20.42 20.27
N ASN A 151 -24.12 21.01 19.17
CA ASN A 151 -24.64 22.27 18.64
C ASN A 151 -26.08 22.14 18.12
N LEU A 152 -26.41 21.01 17.46
CA LEU A 152 -27.76 20.72 16.96
C LEU A 152 -28.74 20.62 18.10
N GLU A 153 -28.40 19.95 19.20
CA GLU A 153 -29.23 19.86 20.42
C GLU A 153 -29.42 21.21 21.07
N THR A 154 -28.36 22.02 21.18
CA THR A 154 -28.40 23.34 21.77
C THR A 154 -29.27 24.29 20.93
N ASN A 155 -29.13 24.30 19.62
CA ASN A 155 -29.94 25.14 18.75
C ASN A 155 -31.39 24.67 18.68
N LYS A 156 -31.66 23.36 18.81
CA LYS A 156 -33.02 22.81 18.93
C LYS A 156 -33.71 23.34 20.20
N LYS A 157 -33.04 23.24 21.35
CA LYS A 157 -33.55 23.77 22.63
C LYS A 157 -33.84 25.26 22.55
N ARG A 158 -32.97 26.04 21.87
CA ARG A 158 -33.20 27.49 21.66
C ARG A 158 -34.41 27.75 20.79
N TYR A 159 -34.55 27.05 19.68
CA TYR A 159 -35.73 27.15 18.84
C TYR A 159 -37.01 26.90 19.63
N ASP A 160 -37.08 25.80 20.40
CA ASP A 160 -38.25 25.44 21.20
C ASP A 160 -38.53 26.51 22.26
N GLN A 161 -37.54 27.09 22.90
CA GLN A 161 -37.69 28.22 23.86
C GLN A 161 -38.17 29.50 23.20
N THR A 162 -37.62 29.86 22.02
CA THR A 162 -38.00 31.06 21.29
C THR A 162 -39.41 30.96 20.75
N GLU A 163 -39.82 29.77 20.27
CA GLU A 163 -41.20 29.49 19.86
C GLU A 163 -42.19 29.63 21.04
N ALA A 164 -41.85 29.10 22.22
CA ALA A 164 -42.68 29.26 23.44
C ALA A 164 -42.83 30.73 23.86
N ARG A 165 -41.73 31.51 23.79
CA ARG A 165 -41.74 32.96 24.09
C ARG A 165 -42.57 33.75 23.08
N TYR A 166 -42.49 33.41 21.78
CA TYR A 166 -43.31 34.02 20.74
C TYR A 166 -44.81 33.75 20.97
N LYS A 167 -45.20 32.53 21.30
CA LYS A 167 -46.58 32.17 21.66
C LYS A 167 -47.08 32.98 22.90
N GLY A 168 -46.17 33.39 23.77
CA GLY A 168 -46.43 34.27 24.89
C GLY A 168 -46.36 35.79 24.54
N GLY A 169 -46.12 36.16 23.30
CA GLY A 169 -46.01 37.56 22.85
C GLY A 169 -44.74 38.29 23.33
N LEU A 170 -43.70 37.57 23.75
CA LEU A 170 -42.48 38.14 24.36
C LEU A 170 -41.34 38.39 23.37
N VAL A 171 -41.40 37.82 22.18
CA VAL A 171 -40.39 37.96 21.11
C VAL A 171 -41.08 38.07 19.75
N PRO A 172 -40.45 38.71 18.73
CA PRO A 172 -40.99 38.79 17.38
C PRO A 172 -40.88 37.46 16.63
N GLU A 173 -41.72 37.25 15.62
CA GLU A 173 -41.70 36.08 14.74
C GLU A 173 -40.33 35.86 14.05
N LEU A 174 -39.66 36.96 13.74
CA LEU A 174 -38.30 36.94 13.13
C LEU A 174 -37.31 36.14 13.97
N ASP A 175 -37.38 36.24 15.31
CA ASP A 175 -36.49 35.46 16.20
C ASP A 175 -36.76 33.95 16.11
N VAL A 176 -38.04 33.58 15.94
CA VAL A 176 -38.41 32.15 15.75
C VAL A 176 -37.85 31.64 14.43
N LEU A 177 -38.01 32.42 13.34
CA LEU A 177 -37.48 32.03 12.05
C LEU A 177 -35.94 31.93 12.02
N ASN A 178 -35.27 32.85 12.69
CA ASN A 178 -33.79 32.85 12.80
C ASN A 178 -33.31 31.66 13.64
N SER A 179 -33.97 31.34 14.76
CA SER A 179 -33.59 30.18 15.58
C SER A 179 -33.91 28.87 14.88
N TRP A 180 -35.01 28.78 14.13
CA TRP A 180 -35.31 27.62 13.29
C TRP A 180 -34.25 27.45 12.17
N LEU A 181 -33.85 28.52 11.50
CA LEU A 181 -32.85 28.51 10.47
C LEU A 181 -31.48 28.07 11.01
N ALA A 182 -31.09 28.58 12.20
CA ALA A 182 -29.84 28.17 12.86
C ALA A 182 -29.82 26.68 13.19
N TRP A 183 -30.93 26.12 13.65
CA TRP A 183 -31.05 24.67 13.90
C TRP A 183 -31.10 23.86 12.60
N SER A 184 -31.97 24.24 11.66
CA SER A 184 -32.21 23.47 10.42
C SER A 184 -30.99 23.34 9.52
N LYS A 185 -30.08 24.33 9.51
CA LYS A 185 -28.81 24.29 8.77
C LYS A 185 -27.84 23.23 9.28
N LEU A 186 -27.92 22.84 10.56
CA LEU A 186 -27.01 21.85 11.16
C LEU A 186 -27.40 20.41 10.80
N VAL A 187 -28.68 20.15 10.50
CA VAL A 187 -29.15 18.80 10.16
C VAL A 187 -28.41 18.22 8.93
N PRO A 188 -28.42 18.87 7.77
CA PRO A 188 -27.70 18.35 6.60
C PRO A 188 -26.17 18.32 6.81
N THR A 189 -25.62 19.16 7.68
CA THR A 189 -24.19 19.12 8.02
C THR A 189 -23.88 17.83 8.78
N TYR A 190 -24.67 17.46 9.78
CA TYR A 190 -24.53 16.20 10.51
C TYR A 190 -24.69 14.98 9.60
N ASP A 191 -25.70 14.98 8.74
CA ASP A 191 -25.96 13.88 7.79
C ASP A 191 -24.78 13.69 6.81
N THR A 192 -24.19 14.80 6.35
CA THR A 192 -23.00 14.77 5.47
C THR A 192 -21.79 14.19 6.19
N LEU A 193 -21.52 14.60 7.43
CA LEU A 193 -20.43 14.07 8.26
C LEU A 193 -20.64 12.59 8.55
N SER A 194 -21.86 12.19 8.94
CA SER A 194 -22.21 10.79 9.19
C SER A 194 -21.97 9.91 7.97
N THR A 195 -22.41 10.37 6.79
CA THR A 195 -22.19 9.65 5.54
C THR A 195 -20.69 9.56 5.20
N ASN A 196 -19.92 10.64 5.42
CA ASN A 196 -18.48 10.65 5.22
C ASN A 196 -17.76 9.70 6.17
N TYR A 197 -18.15 9.69 7.45
CA TYR A 197 -17.62 8.77 8.44
C TYR A 197 -17.82 7.30 8.02
N GLN A 198 -19.05 6.93 7.63
CA GLN A 198 -19.33 5.56 7.19
C GLN A 198 -18.51 5.17 5.96
N ARG A 199 -18.40 6.06 4.97
CA ARG A 199 -17.59 5.82 3.78
C ARG A 199 -16.11 5.62 4.11
N LYS A 200 -15.54 6.43 5.01
CA LYS A 200 -14.14 6.32 5.46
C LYS A 200 -13.93 5.07 6.31
N LEU A 201 -14.90 4.70 7.15
CA LEU A 201 -14.86 3.48 7.93
C LEU A 201 -14.87 2.23 7.04
N ASP A 202 -15.70 2.22 6.00
CA ASP A 202 -15.71 1.12 5.02
C ASP A 202 -14.38 1.02 4.28
N GLN A 203 -13.76 2.16 3.94
CA GLN A 203 -12.44 2.18 3.32
C GLN A 203 -11.35 1.65 4.28
N LEU A 204 -11.41 2.01 5.57
CA LEU A 204 -10.51 1.43 6.58
C LEU A 204 -10.72 -0.08 6.69
N LYS A 205 -11.96 -0.57 6.78
CA LYS A 205 -12.26 -2.02 6.81
C LYS A 205 -11.64 -2.77 5.62
N ILE A 206 -11.73 -2.21 4.41
CA ILE A 206 -11.09 -2.78 3.22
C ILE A 206 -9.56 -2.84 3.39
N THR A 207 -8.96 -1.78 3.92
CA THR A 207 -7.51 -1.73 4.18
C THR A 207 -7.09 -2.73 5.26
N LEU A 208 -7.89 -2.91 6.30
CA LEU A 208 -7.69 -3.92 7.35
C LEU A 208 -7.92 -5.35 6.85
N GLY A 209 -8.57 -5.53 5.70
CA GLY A 209 -8.97 -6.84 5.19
C GLY A 209 -10.16 -7.46 5.93
N VAL A 210 -10.94 -6.64 6.64
CA VAL A 210 -12.13 -7.04 7.39
C VAL A 210 -13.36 -7.03 6.48
N PRO A 211 -14.28 -8.01 6.60
CA PRO A 211 -15.56 -7.98 5.88
C PRO A 211 -16.37 -6.72 6.19
N ALA A 212 -17.05 -6.16 5.17
CA ALA A 212 -17.89 -4.97 5.35
C ALA A 212 -19.05 -5.16 6.36
N SER A 213 -19.45 -6.42 6.59
CA SER A 213 -20.53 -6.78 7.52
C SER A 213 -20.12 -6.75 9.00
N GLU A 214 -18.85 -6.67 9.33
CA GLU A 214 -18.38 -6.60 10.71
C GLU A 214 -18.54 -5.19 11.26
N GLU A 215 -19.07 -5.07 12.48
CA GLU A 215 -19.10 -3.81 13.22
C GLU A 215 -17.75 -3.55 13.86
N VAL A 216 -17.18 -2.39 13.54
CA VAL A 216 -15.88 -1.93 14.02
C VAL A 216 -16.11 -0.65 14.81
N VAL A 217 -15.66 -0.62 16.07
CA VAL A 217 -15.67 0.55 16.93
C VAL A 217 -14.24 1.00 17.20
N LEU A 218 -13.96 2.25 16.86
CA LEU A 218 -12.65 2.84 17.08
C LEU A 218 -12.54 3.36 18.50
N GLN A 219 -11.51 2.92 19.22
CA GLN A 219 -11.17 3.37 20.55
C GLN A 219 -9.87 4.19 20.50
N GLY A 220 -9.97 5.45 20.91
CA GLY A 220 -8.86 6.38 20.98
C GLY A 220 -9.36 7.78 21.33
N ASP A 221 -8.45 8.60 21.85
CA ASP A 221 -8.71 10.01 22.13
C ASP A 221 -7.70 10.85 21.34
N VAL A 222 -8.23 11.77 20.56
CA VAL A 222 -7.45 12.68 19.69
C VAL A 222 -6.50 13.55 20.53
N GLU A 223 -6.95 14.01 21.71
CA GLU A 223 -6.21 14.94 22.56
C GLU A 223 -4.94 14.33 23.18
N THR A 224 -4.90 13.01 23.36
CA THR A 224 -3.76 12.29 23.96
C THR A 224 -2.71 11.89 22.97
N MET A 225 -2.96 12.01 21.68
CA MET A 225 -2.15 11.39 20.62
C MET A 225 -1.28 12.38 19.86
N ILE A 226 -1.51 13.68 20.05
CA ILE A 226 -0.71 14.72 19.39
C ILE A 226 0.37 15.19 20.36
N PRO A 227 1.64 15.05 19.99
CA PRO A 227 2.72 15.53 20.85
C PRO A 227 2.65 17.06 20.92
N LYS A 228 2.63 17.59 22.13
CA LYS A 228 2.62 19.06 22.37
C LYS A 228 3.93 19.71 21.93
N GLU A 229 5.02 18.96 21.96
CA GLU A 229 6.34 19.41 21.49
C GLU A 229 7.00 18.31 20.68
N LEU A 230 7.61 18.66 19.56
CA LEU A 230 8.41 17.75 18.75
C LEU A 230 9.80 17.64 19.37
N ASP A 231 10.25 16.42 19.66
CA ASP A 231 11.62 16.19 20.10
C ASP A 231 12.57 16.17 18.89
N LEU A 232 13.05 17.34 18.51
CA LEU A 232 14.00 17.51 17.41
C LEU A 232 15.38 16.89 17.71
N SER A 233 15.69 16.61 18.98
CA SER A 233 16.97 16.00 19.37
C SER A 233 17.02 14.50 19.02
N SER A 234 15.89 13.88 18.77
CA SER A 234 15.80 12.47 18.34
C SER A 234 15.94 12.27 16.85
N ILE A 235 16.09 13.35 16.04
CA ILE A 235 16.37 13.25 14.60
C ILE A 235 17.83 12.80 14.42
N PRO A 236 18.11 11.63 13.79
CA PRO A 236 19.45 11.16 13.57
C PRO A 236 20.20 12.07 12.57
N GLU A 237 21.49 12.30 12.82
CA GLU A 237 22.34 13.06 11.89
C GLU A 237 22.53 12.33 10.55
N GLU A 238 22.56 10.99 10.58
CA GLU A 238 22.62 10.14 9.38
C GLU A 238 21.35 9.30 9.31
N TYR A 239 20.65 9.36 8.21
CA TYR A 239 19.46 8.56 7.92
C TYR A 239 19.44 8.13 6.45
N GLU A 240 18.75 7.05 6.19
CA GLU A 240 18.56 6.53 4.85
C GLU A 240 17.07 6.31 4.60
N THR A 241 16.51 7.07 3.65
CA THR A 241 15.09 6.98 3.33
C THR A 241 14.74 5.60 2.75
N PRO A 242 13.51 5.11 2.94
CA PRO A 242 13.05 3.88 2.30
C PRO A 242 13.24 3.89 0.78
N GLU A 243 13.00 5.02 0.14
CA GLU A 243 13.18 5.22 -1.31
C GLU A 243 14.65 5.11 -1.71
N LEU A 244 15.55 5.73 -0.97
CA LEU A 244 16.99 5.66 -1.21
C LEU A 244 17.51 4.21 -1.10
N ARG A 245 17.05 3.47 -0.08
CA ARG A 245 17.37 2.04 0.08
C ARG A 245 16.92 1.22 -1.13
N LYS A 246 15.71 1.46 -1.65
CA LYS A 246 15.17 0.79 -2.85
C LYS A 246 15.99 1.10 -4.10
N LEU A 247 16.34 2.37 -4.31
CA LEU A 247 17.15 2.79 -5.46
C LEU A 247 18.55 2.16 -5.43
N LYS A 248 19.22 2.14 -4.27
CA LYS A 248 20.52 1.48 -4.09
C LYS A 248 20.44 -0.02 -4.34
N ALA A 249 19.40 -0.69 -3.84
CA ALA A 249 19.19 -2.12 -4.11
C ALA A 249 18.93 -2.38 -5.60
N SER A 250 18.13 -1.55 -6.26
CA SER A 250 17.86 -1.64 -7.70
C SER A 250 19.11 -1.44 -8.54
N LEU A 251 20.03 -0.55 -8.13
CA LEU A 251 21.31 -0.35 -8.79
C LEU A 251 22.18 -1.62 -8.71
N LEU A 252 22.25 -2.28 -7.55
CA LEU A 252 22.98 -3.55 -7.41
C LEU A 252 22.45 -4.65 -8.32
N VAL A 253 21.12 -4.76 -8.44
CA VAL A 253 20.47 -5.69 -9.37
C VAL A 253 20.82 -5.35 -10.82
N ALA A 254 20.74 -4.08 -11.21
CA ALA A 254 21.07 -3.63 -12.58
C ALA A 254 22.54 -3.90 -12.93
N GLU A 255 23.47 -3.63 -12.02
CA GLU A 255 24.89 -3.92 -12.21
C GLU A 255 25.18 -5.43 -12.33
N SER A 256 24.50 -6.25 -11.52
CA SER A 256 24.62 -7.71 -11.60
C SER A 256 24.03 -8.26 -12.90
N SER A 257 22.89 -7.73 -13.34
CA SER A 257 22.25 -8.05 -14.63
C SER A 257 23.17 -7.70 -15.83
N ARG A 258 23.82 -6.52 -15.76
CA ARG A 258 24.80 -6.12 -16.78
C ARG A 258 25.98 -7.08 -16.87
N LYS A 259 26.53 -7.50 -15.72
CA LYS A 259 27.65 -8.45 -15.66
C LYS A 259 27.26 -9.83 -16.19
N GLU A 260 26.05 -10.32 -15.84
CA GLU A 260 25.49 -11.55 -16.37
C GLU A 260 25.34 -11.50 -17.88
N LEU A 261 24.69 -10.45 -18.41
CA LEU A 261 24.50 -10.30 -19.86
C LEU A 261 25.82 -10.16 -20.61
N ARG A 262 26.80 -9.48 -20.03
CA ARG A 262 28.14 -9.38 -20.62
C ARG A 262 28.83 -10.73 -20.65
N GLY A 263 28.68 -11.55 -19.60
CA GLY A 263 29.20 -12.92 -19.56
C GLY A 263 28.60 -13.81 -20.64
N SER A 264 27.26 -13.83 -20.73
CA SER A 264 26.56 -14.68 -21.70
C SER A 264 26.66 -14.21 -23.14
N SER A 265 26.82 -12.88 -23.38
CA SER A 265 26.88 -12.34 -24.74
C SER A 265 28.28 -12.31 -25.36
N LEU A 266 29.33 -12.04 -24.57
CA LEU A 266 30.68 -11.79 -25.09
C LEU A 266 31.63 -12.93 -24.84
N MET A 267 31.33 -13.86 -23.93
CA MET A 267 32.23 -14.97 -23.62
C MET A 267 31.69 -16.28 -24.18
N PRO A 268 32.60 -17.26 -24.47
CA PRO A 268 32.16 -18.58 -24.89
C PRO A 268 31.46 -19.34 -23.76
N GLU A 269 30.52 -20.19 -24.15
CA GLU A 269 29.83 -21.13 -23.28
C GLU A 269 30.13 -22.57 -23.69
N LEU A 270 30.19 -23.47 -22.71
CA LEU A 270 30.38 -24.91 -22.91
C LEU A 270 28.98 -25.58 -22.73
N SER A 271 28.50 -26.18 -23.80
CA SER A 271 27.29 -26.99 -23.79
C SER A 271 27.65 -28.49 -23.85
N LEU A 272 27.23 -29.22 -22.83
CA LEU A 272 27.33 -30.67 -22.78
C LEU A 272 25.93 -31.23 -23.06
N GLY A 273 25.81 -32.09 -24.05
CA GLY A 273 24.52 -32.66 -24.45
C GLY A 273 24.61 -34.16 -24.63
N TRP A 274 23.57 -34.86 -24.17
CA TRP A 274 23.31 -36.25 -24.49
C TRP A 274 21.89 -36.35 -25.02
N ASN A 275 21.73 -36.95 -26.19
CA ASN A 275 20.43 -37.15 -26.80
C ASN A 275 20.27 -38.60 -27.28
N ILE A 276 19.05 -39.09 -27.15
CA ILE A 276 18.59 -40.37 -27.72
C ILE A 276 17.51 -39.98 -28.74
N ASN A 277 17.61 -40.61 -29.94
CA ASN A 277 16.71 -40.25 -31.04
C ASN A 277 16.28 -41.50 -31.83
N PRO A 278 15.59 -42.47 -31.25
CA PRO A 278 15.03 -43.56 -32.01
C PRO A 278 13.95 -43.08 -32.98
N ALA A 279 14.10 -43.45 -34.23
CA ALA A 279 13.18 -43.10 -35.30
C ALA A 279 12.78 -44.31 -36.12
N TRP A 280 11.50 -44.37 -36.47
CA TRP A 280 10.89 -45.38 -37.34
C TRP A 280 10.45 -44.71 -38.63
N ASP A 281 11.00 -45.16 -39.73
CA ASP A 281 10.60 -44.68 -41.07
C ASP A 281 9.20 -45.19 -41.41
N ASP A 282 8.84 -46.40 -40.92
CA ASP A 282 7.52 -46.99 -41.07
C ASP A 282 7.07 -47.65 -39.74
N LEU A 283 6.03 -47.12 -39.16
CA LEU A 283 5.45 -47.66 -37.90
C LEU A 283 4.83 -49.05 -38.04
N SER A 284 4.54 -49.53 -39.28
CA SER A 284 4.09 -50.89 -39.49
C SER A 284 5.20 -51.93 -39.31
N GLN A 285 6.47 -51.46 -39.35
CA GLN A 285 7.68 -52.29 -39.15
C GLN A 285 8.39 -51.83 -37.85
N SER A 286 7.70 -51.96 -36.71
CA SER A 286 8.16 -51.45 -35.43
C SER A 286 9.51 -52.00 -34.95
N ASP A 287 9.92 -53.14 -35.48
CA ASP A 287 11.22 -53.79 -35.15
C ASP A 287 12.42 -53.10 -35.84
N GLN A 288 12.13 -52.26 -36.84
CA GLN A 288 13.18 -51.54 -37.61
C GLN A 288 13.21 -50.05 -37.16
N TYR A 289 13.99 -49.76 -36.17
CA TYR A 289 14.25 -48.40 -35.77
C TYR A 289 15.74 -48.07 -35.87
N SER A 290 16.04 -46.82 -36.16
CA SER A 290 17.41 -46.29 -36.08
C SER A 290 17.56 -45.50 -34.78
N ASP A 291 18.53 -45.89 -33.94
CA ASP A 291 18.92 -45.07 -32.80
C ASP A 291 20.14 -44.24 -33.20
N ARG A 292 19.99 -42.91 -33.19
CA ARG A 292 21.04 -41.95 -33.49
C ARG A 292 21.45 -41.19 -32.24
N GLY A 293 21.48 -41.85 -31.08
CA GLY A 293 21.97 -41.27 -29.83
C GLY A 293 23.35 -40.65 -29.96
N LYS A 294 23.55 -39.51 -29.35
CA LYS A 294 24.78 -38.71 -29.47
C LYS A 294 25.14 -38.09 -28.12
N LEU A 295 26.39 -38.28 -27.71
CA LEU A 295 27.04 -37.48 -26.67
C LEU A 295 27.83 -36.34 -27.34
N SER A 296 27.64 -35.11 -26.91
CA SER A 296 28.31 -33.95 -27.48
C SER A 296 28.81 -32.97 -26.41
N ALA A 297 29.98 -32.43 -26.68
CA ALA A 297 30.51 -31.28 -25.95
C ALA A 297 30.81 -30.20 -27.00
N THR A 298 30.15 -29.06 -26.85
CA THR A 298 30.21 -27.98 -27.84
C THR A 298 30.58 -26.67 -27.14
N ILE A 299 31.60 -26.00 -27.65
CA ILE A 299 31.91 -24.62 -27.25
C ILE A 299 31.22 -23.71 -28.26
N LEU A 300 30.29 -22.88 -27.75
CA LEU A 300 29.58 -21.90 -28.56
C LEU A 300 30.09 -20.51 -28.20
N TRP A 301 30.39 -19.72 -29.22
CA TRP A 301 30.83 -18.35 -29.08
C TRP A 301 30.09 -17.47 -30.09
N HIS A 302 29.32 -16.53 -29.60
CA HIS A 302 28.59 -15.58 -30.43
C HIS A 302 29.46 -14.39 -30.84
N LEU A 303 30.26 -14.58 -31.89
CA LEU A 303 31.21 -13.56 -32.40
C LEU A 303 30.50 -12.32 -32.97
N ASP A 304 29.27 -12.46 -33.41
CA ASP A 304 28.43 -11.34 -33.86
C ASP A 304 28.23 -10.29 -32.76
N ASN A 305 28.22 -10.68 -31.49
CA ASN A 305 28.11 -9.78 -30.34
C ASN A 305 29.41 -8.96 -30.10
N LEU A 306 30.52 -9.32 -30.70
CA LEU A 306 31.75 -8.51 -30.69
C LEU A 306 31.69 -7.33 -31.65
N ILE A 307 30.78 -7.36 -32.63
CA ILE A 307 30.63 -6.28 -33.61
C ILE A 307 29.96 -5.07 -32.91
N PRO A 308 30.54 -3.87 -33.03
CA PRO A 308 29.90 -2.65 -32.50
C PRO A 308 28.47 -2.49 -33.01
N ASN A 309 27.54 -2.13 -32.14
CA ASN A 309 26.12 -1.96 -32.42
C ASN A 309 25.33 -3.27 -32.73
N SER A 310 25.91 -4.44 -32.49
CA SER A 310 25.16 -5.70 -32.48
C SER A 310 24.03 -5.67 -31.41
N SER A 311 23.06 -6.55 -31.57
CA SER A 311 21.92 -6.64 -30.63
C SER A 311 22.38 -6.91 -29.19
N GLY A 312 23.41 -7.74 -29.00
CA GLY A 312 24.00 -8.01 -27.69
C GLY A 312 24.65 -6.76 -27.06
N ASN A 313 25.47 -6.04 -27.84
CA ASN A 313 26.08 -4.80 -27.38
C ASN A 313 25.07 -3.70 -27.05
N LEU A 314 24.01 -3.58 -27.85
CA LEU A 314 22.93 -2.61 -27.54
C LEU A 314 22.23 -2.93 -26.25
N LYS A 315 21.94 -4.18 -25.94
CA LYS A 315 21.35 -4.60 -24.66
C LYS A 315 22.26 -4.31 -23.46
N ILE A 316 23.57 -4.55 -23.62
CA ILE A 316 24.58 -4.21 -22.59
C ILE A 316 24.59 -2.70 -22.33
N LYS A 317 24.59 -1.86 -23.38
CA LYS A 317 24.52 -0.40 -23.28
C LYS A 317 23.20 0.06 -22.59
N GLN A 318 22.07 -0.56 -22.92
CA GLN A 318 20.80 -0.26 -22.26
C GLN A 318 20.85 -0.51 -20.74
N LEU A 319 21.54 -1.57 -20.31
CA LEU A 319 21.73 -1.82 -18.87
C LEU A 319 22.74 -0.84 -18.24
N GLU A 320 23.76 -0.39 -18.98
CA GLU A 320 24.68 0.67 -18.55
C GLU A 320 23.94 2.01 -18.38
N ASP A 321 23.11 2.38 -19.33
CA ASP A 321 22.28 3.58 -19.29
C ASP A 321 21.26 3.51 -18.14
N ASN A 322 20.67 2.33 -17.89
CA ASN A 322 19.79 2.13 -16.75
C ASN A 322 20.52 2.29 -15.40
N ALA A 323 21.73 1.72 -15.29
CA ALA A 323 22.55 1.91 -14.09
C ALA A 323 22.98 3.38 -13.90
N ALA A 324 23.26 4.09 -15.00
CA ALA A 324 23.56 5.52 -14.96
C ALA A 324 22.35 6.35 -14.50
N LYS A 325 21.15 6.04 -15.02
CA LYS A 325 19.89 6.67 -14.53
C LYS A 325 19.68 6.45 -13.05
N LEU A 326 19.84 5.21 -12.58
CA LEU A 326 19.68 4.90 -11.16
C LEU A 326 20.67 5.68 -10.27
N ARG A 327 21.91 5.89 -10.72
CA ARG A 327 22.88 6.72 -9.98
C ARG A 327 22.46 8.18 -9.91
N LEU A 328 21.90 8.73 -10.99
CA LEU A 328 21.36 10.09 -10.98
C LEU A 328 20.15 10.20 -10.06
N GLN A 329 19.24 9.21 -10.09
CA GLN A 329 18.11 9.17 -9.18
C GLN A 329 18.51 9.03 -7.70
N ILE A 330 19.59 8.29 -7.42
CA ILE A 330 20.14 8.19 -6.05
C ILE A 330 20.67 9.56 -5.61
N ALA A 331 21.43 10.26 -6.44
CA ALA A 331 21.95 11.60 -6.11
C ALA A 331 20.82 12.61 -5.93
N GLU A 332 19.79 12.57 -6.79
CA GLU A 332 18.57 13.39 -6.67
C GLU A 332 17.83 13.10 -5.36
N GLU A 333 17.58 11.82 -5.03
CA GLU A 333 16.90 11.44 -3.79
C GLU A 333 17.71 11.80 -2.53
N GLU A 334 19.03 11.74 -2.58
CA GLU A 334 19.88 12.19 -1.47
C GLU A 334 19.72 13.70 -1.19
N GLU A 335 19.66 14.53 -2.23
CA GLU A 335 19.42 15.98 -2.09
C GLU A 335 17.95 16.26 -1.69
N ASP A 336 16.99 15.61 -2.33
CA ASP A 336 15.57 15.77 -2.06
C ASP A 336 15.20 15.33 -0.64
N SER A 337 15.79 14.26 -0.15
CA SER A 337 15.52 13.75 1.20
C SER A 337 15.91 14.75 2.29
N ILE A 338 17.05 15.46 2.13
CA ILE A 338 17.48 16.51 3.05
C ILE A 338 16.47 17.65 3.06
N SER A 339 16.12 18.16 1.86
CA SER A 339 15.15 19.25 1.73
C SER A 339 13.77 18.86 2.26
N ARG A 340 13.35 17.60 2.06
CA ARG A 340 12.06 17.08 2.55
C ARG A 340 12.01 17.07 4.07
N VAL A 341 13.07 16.57 4.73
CA VAL A 341 13.15 16.55 6.20
C VAL A 341 13.14 17.96 6.78
N GLU A 342 13.95 18.88 6.24
CA GLU A 342 13.96 20.29 6.67
C GLU A 342 12.58 20.95 6.51
N ASN A 343 11.94 20.74 5.35
CA ASN A 343 10.62 21.29 5.09
C ASN A 343 9.56 20.71 6.03
N LEU A 344 9.57 19.41 6.32
CA LEU A 344 8.64 18.78 7.26
C LEU A 344 8.83 19.33 8.68
N VAL A 345 10.07 19.51 9.13
CA VAL A 345 10.36 20.10 10.45
C VAL A 345 9.80 21.54 10.53
N HIS A 346 10.08 22.37 9.52
CA HIS A 346 9.55 23.73 9.47
C HIS A 346 8.02 23.77 9.38
N GLN A 347 7.43 22.85 8.62
CA GLN A 347 5.97 22.72 8.50
C GLN A 347 5.35 22.38 9.85
N ILE A 348 5.88 21.41 10.58
CA ILE A 348 5.39 21.04 11.91
C ILE A 348 5.50 22.21 12.88
N GLN A 349 6.64 22.90 12.93
CA GLN A 349 6.82 24.08 13.77
C GLN A 349 5.81 25.19 13.47
N ASN A 350 5.58 25.47 12.18
CA ASN A 350 4.60 26.47 11.75
C ASN A 350 3.16 26.06 12.10
N GLN A 351 2.83 24.78 11.95
CA GLN A 351 1.51 24.24 12.31
C GLN A 351 1.29 24.33 13.82
N GLN A 352 2.28 24.01 14.66
CA GLN A 352 2.21 24.14 16.13
C GLN A 352 2.02 25.61 16.56
N ALA A 353 2.73 26.55 15.94
CA ALA A 353 2.52 27.98 16.18
C ALA A 353 1.12 28.44 15.75
N SER A 354 0.59 27.87 14.66
CA SER A 354 -0.76 28.13 14.16
C SER A 354 -1.83 27.66 15.16
N VAL A 355 -1.66 26.46 15.74
CA VAL A 355 -2.59 25.92 16.75
C VAL A 355 -2.69 26.88 17.96
N LYS A 356 -1.56 27.38 18.48
CA LYS A 356 -1.58 28.37 19.58
C LYS A 356 -2.38 29.64 19.23
N THR A 357 -2.29 30.10 17.99
CA THR A 357 -3.07 31.25 17.52
C THR A 357 -4.56 30.93 17.40
N LEU A 358 -4.89 29.74 16.91
CA LEU A 358 -6.28 29.27 16.80
C LEU A 358 -6.91 29.05 18.18
N GLU A 359 -6.17 28.55 19.17
CA GLU A 359 -6.61 28.45 20.57
C GLU A 359 -6.97 29.82 21.15
N MET A 360 -6.11 30.83 20.93
CA MET A 360 -6.43 32.22 21.35
C MET A 360 -7.66 32.75 20.62
N THR A 361 -7.83 32.43 19.33
CA THR A 361 -9.00 32.82 18.54
C THR A 361 -10.28 32.19 19.08
N ARG A 362 -10.23 30.90 19.43
CA ARG A 362 -11.34 30.20 20.08
C ARG A 362 -11.72 30.87 21.41
N ASP A 363 -10.73 31.14 22.27
CA ASP A 363 -10.98 31.76 23.57
C ASP A 363 -11.62 33.14 23.45
N VAL A 364 -11.24 33.94 22.42
CA VAL A 364 -11.87 35.23 22.10
C VAL A 364 -13.28 35.03 21.56
N ALA A 365 -13.48 34.03 20.67
CA ALA A 365 -14.79 33.71 20.13
C ALA A 365 -15.78 33.29 21.23
N GLU A 366 -15.36 32.43 22.18
CA GLU A 366 -16.17 32.01 23.33
C GLU A 366 -16.57 33.20 24.21
N LYS A 367 -15.64 34.09 24.53
CA LYS A 367 -15.96 35.33 25.27
C LYS A 367 -16.94 36.23 24.51
N THR A 368 -16.75 36.36 23.18
CA THR A 368 -17.64 37.09 22.31
C THR A 368 -19.05 36.51 22.32
N LEU A 369 -19.16 35.15 22.23
CA LEU A 369 -20.43 34.48 22.32
C LEU A 369 -21.12 34.75 23.66
N ALA A 370 -20.40 34.58 24.79
CA ALA A 370 -20.95 34.82 26.11
C ALA A 370 -21.52 36.25 26.28
N LEU A 371 -20.76 37.25 25.80
CA LEU A 371 -21.20 38.68 25.82
C LEU A 371 -22.39 38.92 24.88
N THR A 372 -22.42 38.29 23.71
CA THR A 372 -23.53 38.43 22.76
C THR A 372 -24.82 37.76 23.32
N GLU A 373 -24.71 36.62 23.99
CA GLU A 373 -25.84 35.97 24.67
C GLU A 373 -26.41 36.83 25.83
N GLU A 374 -25.53 37.50 26.57
CA GLU A 374 -25.95 38.42 27.62
C GLU A 374 -26.65 39.64 27.01
N ALA A 375 -26.08 40.25 25.97
CA ALA A 375 -26.68 41.37 25.24
C ALA A 375 -28.04 40.99 24.62
N TYR A 376 -28.19 39.78 24.10
CA TYR A 376 -29.47 39.27 23.61
C TYR A 376 -30.54 39.16 24.76
N LYS A 377 -30.15 38.71 25.95
CA LYS A 377 -31.04 38.66 27.10
C LYS A 377 -31.55 40.03 27.50
N PHE A 378 -30.74 41.07 27.35
CA PHE A 378 -31.10 42.48 27.59
C PHE A 378 -31.79 43.16 26.41
N GLY A 379 -31.97 42.46 25.26
CA GLY A 379 -32.63 42.98 24.06
C GLY A 379 -31.82 44.01 23.26
N THR A 380 -30.52 44.10 23.46
CA THR A 380 -29.59 44.97 22.71
C THR A 380 -28.97 44.33 21.50
N LYS A 381 -29.05 43.01 21.39
CA LYS A 381 -28.63 42.20 20.25
C LYS A 381 -29.77 41.29 19.82
N ASP A 382 -29.78 40.82 18.59
CA ASP A 382 -30.76 39.91 18.06
C ASP A 382 -30.28 38.45 18.07
N MET A 383 -31.16 37.52 17.73
CA MET A 383 -30.85 36.08 17.71
C MET A 383 -29.88 35.70 16.60
N LEU A 384 -29.79 36.48 15.54
CA LEU A 384 -28.85 36.25 14.47
C LEU A 384 -27.41 36.51 14.94
N ASP A 385 -27.18 37.60 15.70
CA ASP A 385 -25.86 37.89 16.30
C ASP A 385 -25.36 36.74 17.16
N VAL A 386 -26.25 36.12 17.95
CA VAL A 386 -25.91 34.92 18.79
C VAL A 386 -25.56 33.72 17.92
N SER A 387 -26.33 33.49 16.85
CA SER A 387 -26.07 32.39 15.91
C SER A 387 -24.72 32.54 15.20
N ASP A 388 -24.38 33.75 14.78
CA ASP A 388 -23.11 34.07 14.11
C ASP A 388 -21.91 33.90 15.07
N ALA A 389 -22.05 34.34 16.32
CA ALA A 389 -21.03 34.14 17.35
C ALA A 389 -20.80 32.65 17.65
N GLN A 390 -21.86 31.85 17.71
CA GLN A 390 -21.76 30.39 17.86
C GLN A 390 -21.05 29.73 16.67
N GLN A 391 -21.40 30.16 15.45
CA GLN A 391 -20.74 29.63 14.26
C GLN A 391 -19.24 29.94 14.27
N THR A 392 -18.85 31.12 14.80
CA THR A 392 -17.45 31.55 14.92
C THR A 392 -16.68 30.65 15.90
N VAL A 393 -17.26 30.32 17.06
CA VAL A 393 -16.66 29.38 18.03
C VAL A 393 -16.48 28.02 17.37
N ARG A 394 -17.52 27.49 16.76
CA ARG A 394 -17.48 26.18 16.09
C ARG A 394 -16.42 26.13 15.01
N ASN A 395 -16.32 27.17 14.18
CA ASN A 395 -15.29 27.22 13.14
C ASN A 395 -13.88 27.20 13.74
N ALA A 396 -13.66 27.94 14.85
CA ALA A 396 -12.36 27.94 15.54
C ALA A 396 -11.99 26.57 16.12
N GLU A 397 -12.95 25.85 16.72
CA GLU A 397 -12.76 24.48 17.20
C GLU A 397 -12.41 23.51 16.06
N MET A 398 -13.12 23.61 14.94
CA MET A 398 -12.86 22.80 13.74
C MET A 398 -11.49 23.06 13.14
N ASP A 399 -11.09 24.34 13.07
CA ASP A 399 -9.78 24.75 12.54
C ASP A 399 -8.65 24.20 13.43
N ILE A 400 -8.82 24.17 14.74
CA ILE A 400 -7.86 23.54 15.67
C ILE A 400 -7.75 22.05 15.39
N LEU A 401 -8.87 21.32 15.37
CA LEU A 401 -8.88 19.89 15.09
C LEU A 401 -8.22 19.56 13.73
N ALA A 402 -8.53 20.33 12.69
CA ALA A 402 -7.91 20.14 11.38
C ALA A 402 -6.39 20.34 11.41
N LYS A 403 -5.91 21.37 12.13
CA LYS A 403 -4.47 21.62 12.27
C LYS A 403 -3.76 20.55 13.09
N GLU A 404 -4.39 20.05 14.12
CA GLU A 404 -3.88 18.94 14.93
C GLU A 404 -3.72 17.67 14.09
N TYR A 405 -4.70 17.36 13.24
CA TYR A 405 -4.60 16.25 12.28
C TYR A 405 -3.45 16.47 11.28
N ASP A 406 -3.30 17.70 10.73
CA ASP A 406 -2.20 18.03 9.83
C ASP A 406 -0.83 17.81 10.49
N ILE A 407 -0.66 18.21 11.76
CA ILE A 407 0.57 17.99 12.55
C ILE A 407 0.85 16.50 12.67
N TYR A 408 -0.15 15.72 13.05
CA TYR A 408 0.00 14.28 13.19
C TYR A 408 0.45 13.62 11.88
N CYS A 409 -0.20 13.95 10.77
CA CYS A 409 0.19 13.45 9.45
C CYS A 409 1.63 13.84 9.08
N SER A 410 2.03 15.08 9.38
CA SER A 410 3.40 15.56 9.10
C SER A 410 4.45 14.84 9.96
N ILE A 411 4.13 14.50 11.21
CA ILE A 411 5.00 13.71 12.10
C ILE A 411 5.15 12.28 11.56
N LEU A 412 4.05 11.63 11.18
CA LEU A 412 4.10 10.29 10.58
C LEU A 412 4.94 10.26 9.31
N GLU A 413 4.82 11.31 8.47
CA GLU A 413 5.61 11.43 7.24
C GLU A 413 7.10 11.64 7.56
N LEU A 414 7.42 12.42 8.59
CA LEU A 414 8.79 12.62 9.05
C LEU A 414 9.39 11.33 9.60
N GLU A 415 8.67 10.59 10.45
CA GLU A 415 9.11 9.29 10.98
C GLU A 415 9.30 8.24 9.86
N TYR A 416 8.40 8.25 8.85
CA TYR A 416 8.55 7.41 7.68
C TYR A 416 9.81 7.80 6.88
N THR A 417 10.02 9.07 6.61
CA THR A 417 11.17 9.57 5.83
C THR A 417 12.50 9.28 6.51
N LEU A 418 12.56 9.46 7.82
CA LEU A 418 13.74 9.14 8.64
C LEU A 418 13.91 7.64 8.91
N ASN A 419 12.98 6.81 8.44
CA ASN A 419 12.95 5.37 8.71
C ASN A 419 12.94 5.01 10.21
N LEU A 420 12.33 5.87 11.05
CA LEU A 420 12.15 5.65 12.49
C LEU A 420 10.90 4.80 12.78
N ALA A 421 10.83 4.22 13.97
CA ALA A 421 9.59 3.60 14.44
C ALA A 421 8.52 4.69 14.67
N PHE A 422 7.27 4.41 14.30
CA PHE A 422 6.18 5.37 14.47
C PHE A 422 5.89 5.63 15.96
N GLY A 423 5.67 6.91 16.30
CA GLY A 423 5.50 7.38 17.67
C GLY A 423 6.80 7.67 18.40
N THR A 424 7.95 7.68 17.73
CA THR A 424 9.26 8.00 18.35
C THR A 424 9.43 9.51 18.55
N LEU A 425 9.02 10.33 17.59
CA LEU A 425 9.14 11.79 17.63
C LEU A 425 8.00 12.45 18.43
N GLY A 426 6.98 11.71 18.77
CA GLY A 426 5.78 12.16 19.46
C GLY A 426 5.69 11.75 20.94
N ARG A 427 6.79 11.45 21.62
CA ARG A 427 6.81 11.08 23.04
C ARG A 427 7.09 12.24 23.94
#